data_987bdfa121b322eb959f6e4ff6aeeefa
#
_entry.id   987bdfa121b322eb959f6e4ff6aeeefa
#
_cell.length_a   1.000
_cell.length_b   1.000
_cell.length_c   1.000
_cell.angle_alpha   90.00
_cell.angle_beta   90.00
_cell.angle_gamma   90.00
#
_symmetry.space_group_name_H-M   'P 1'
#
loop_
_entity.id
_entity.type
_entity.pdbx_description
1 polymer ?
#
loop_
_entity_poly.entity_id
_entity_poly.type
_entity_poly.pdbx_seq_one_letter_code
_entity_poly.pdbx_strand_id
1 'polypeptide(L)'
;GWRVALFTLASLAYLGLFGFWEKSMSTLALVVTSVAIVLVFAMPLGIWCAKSRRVEAILYPVLDAMQTLPTFVYLIPAIAFFSIGKTPGVIATVIFAMPPMIKLTALGIRQVPAHIVEAAVAYGGSPAQILFKVELPLAKPAIMTGLNQTIMMSLSMVVIAALIGAGGLGEDVTRALQFLQKGQGILAGLAIVLCAMVIDRVLQGAHLRSARNKRHDT
;
A
#
# COMPACT_ATOMS: atom_id res chain seq x y z
N GLY A 1 -18.77 11.51 -5.38
CA GLY A 1 -20.10 11.72 -5.95
C GLY A 1 -21.08 10.63 -5.53
N TRP A 2 -22.37 10.84 -5.75
CA TRP A 2 -23.42 9.91 -5.31
C TRP A 2 -23.24 8.46 -5.78
N ARG A 3 -22.67 8.26 -6.98
CA ARG A 3 -22.35 6.93 -7.55
C ARG A 3 -21.35 6.15 -6.69
N VAL A 4 -20.32 6.83 -6.17
CA VAL A 4 -19.33 6.21 -5.27
C VAL A 4 -19.97 5.87 -3.93
N ALA A 5 -20.82 6.77 -3.39
CA ALA A 5 -21.55 6.50 -2.16
C ALA A 5 -22.47 5.28 -2.29
N LEU A 6 -23.24 5.21 -3.38
CA LEU A 6 -24.12 4.07 -3.66
C LEU A 6 -23.33 2.76 -3.80
N PHE A 7 -22.21 2.79 -4.54
CA PHE A 7 -21.32 1.63 -4.69
C PHE A 7 -20.76 1.17 -3.33
N THR A 8 -20.24 2.10 -2.52
CA THR A 8 -19.72 1.78 -1.18
C THR A 8 -20.80 1.19 -0.29
N LEU A 9 -22.01 1.74 -0.33
CA LEU A 9 -23.15 1.27 0.46
C LEU A 9 -23.58 -0.15 0.04
N ALA A 10 -23.65 -0.40 -1.28
CA ALA A 10 -23.94 -1.73 -1.82
C ALA A 10 -22.86 -2.75 -1.44
N SER A 11 -21.56 -2.35 -1.50
CA SER A 11 -20.45 -3.21 -1.09
C SER A 11 -20.50 -3.55 0.40
N LEU A 12 -20.78 -2.57 1.27
CA LEU A 12 -20.92 -2.80 2.70
C LEU A 12 -22.14 -3.66 3.02
N ALA A 13 -23.27 -3.46 2.33
CA ALA A 13 -24.45 -4.30 2.45
C ALA A 13 -24.16 -5.75 2.05
N TYR A 14 -23.43 -5.96 0.95
CA TYR A 14 -22.99 -7.30 0.54
C TYR A 14 -22.16 -7.98 1.62
N LEU A 15 -21.14 -7.29 2.16
CA LEU A 15 -20.28 -7.84 3.21
C LEU A 15 -21.06 -8.17 4.49
N GLY A 16 -22.05 -7.36 4.85
CA GLY A 16 -22.91 -7.60 6.02
C GLY A 16 -23.87 -8.76 5.82
N LEU A 17 -24.59 -8.79 4.69
CA LEU A 17 -25.61 -9.80 4.40
C LEU A 17 -25.04 -11.22 4.24
N PHE A 18 -23.86 -11.33 3.65
CA PHE A 18 -23.19 -12.63 3.45
C PHE A 18 -22.29 -13.04 4.62
N GLY A 19 -22.27 -12.29 5.73
CA GLY A 19 -21.51 -12.66 6.94
C GLY A 19 -19.98 -12.45 6.80
N PHE A 20 -19.52 -11.69 5.82
CA PHE A 20 -18.09 -11.41 5.60
C PHE A 20 -17.58 -10.22 6.42
N TRP A 21 -18.41 -9.60 7.26
CA TRP A 21 -18.06 -8.36 7.97
C TRP A 21 -16.81 -8.50 8.83
N GLU A 22 -16.78 -9.46 9.76
CA GLU A 22 -15.61 -9.66 10.66
C GLU A 22 -14.34 -9.98 9.91
N LYS A 23 -14.44 -10.83 8.88
CA LYS A 23 -13.29 -11.19 8.04
C LYS A 23 -12.79 -10.04 7.20
N SER A 24 -13.69 -9.19 6.71
CA SER A 24 -13.34 -7.95 6.02
C SER A 24 -12.61 -6.99 6.95
N MET A 25 -13.08 -6.81 8.18
CA MET A 25 -12.43 -5.96 9.18
C MET A 25 -11.05 -6.52 9.57
N SER A 26 -10.90 -7.83 9.70
CA SER A 26 -9.61 -8.46 9.94
C SER A 26 -8.64 -8.24 8.77
N THR A 27 -9.10 -8.41 7.53
CA THR A 27 -8.32 -8.12 6.31
C THR A 27 -7.88 -6.66 6.26
N LEU A 28 -8.81 -5.73 6.52
CA LEU A 28 -8.52 -4.29 6.57
C LEU A 28 -7.49 -3.95 7.64
N ALA A 29 -7.62 -4.52 8.83
CA ALA A 29 -6.67 -4.31 9.91
C ALA A 29 -5.26 -4.77 9.53
N LEU A 30 -5.12 -5.95 8.91
CA LEU A 30 -3.84 -6.46 8.42
C LEU A 30 -3.24 -5.53 7.35
N VAL A 31 -4.04 -5.09 6.38
CA VAL A 31 -3.57 -4.18 5.32
C VAL A 31 -3.15 -2.83 5.90
N VAL A 32 -3.98 -2.21 6.72
CA VAL A 32 -3.69 -0.89 7.33
C VAL A 32 -2.43 -0.97 8.19
N THR A 33 -2.28 -2.02 9.01
CA THR A 33 -1.09 -2.23 9.84
C THR A 33 0.15 -2.39 8.97
N SER A 34 0.09 -3.24 7.94
CA SER A 34 1.22 -3.47 7.03
C SER A 34 1.61 -2.19 6.30
N VAL A 35 0.63 -1.46 5.75
CA VAL A 35 0.88 -0.20 5.03
C VAL A 35 1.46 0.87 5.96
N ALA A 36 0.97 0.97 7.21
CA ALA A 36 1.52 1.90 8.19
C ALA A 36 3.01 1.60 8.46
N ILE A 37 3.35 0.32 8.65
CA ILE A 37 4.74 -0.11 8.84
C ILE A 37 5.58 0.20 7.59
N VAL A 38 5.05 -0.12 6.39
CA VAL A 38 5.74 0.21 5.12
C VAL A 38 6.02 1.71 5.04
N LEU A 39 5.07 2.58 5.36
CA LEU A 39 5.26 4.02 5.30
C LEU A 39 6.39 4.49 6.23
N VAL A 40 6.46 3.95 7.45
CA VAL A 40 7.50 4.31 8.43
C VAL A 40 8.91 3.99 7.92
N PHE A 41 9.08 2.86 7.22
CA PHE A 41 10.40 2.45 6.73
C PHE A 41 10.67 2.87 5.28
N ALA A 42 9.68 2.76 4.39
CA ALA A 42 9.88 3.00 2.98
C ALA A 42 9.99 4.49 2.62
N MET A 43 9.28 5.39 3.31
CA MET A 43 9.43 6.83 3.05
C MET A 43 10.84 7.34 3.34
N PRO A 44 11.44 7.11 4.53
CA PRO A 44 12.83 7.51 4.78
C PRO A 44 13.82 6.89 3.81
N LEU A 45 13.66 5.61 3.47
CA LEU A 45 14.52 4.93 2.49
C LEU A 45 14.36 5.55 1.08
N GLY A 46 13.15 5.89 0.67
CA GLY A 46 12.88 6.56 -0.62
C GLY A 46 13.51 7.96 -0.68
N ILE A 47 13.41 8.73 0.40
CA ILE A 47 14.06 10.04 0.51
C ILE A 47 15.59 9.86 0.44
N TRP A 48 16.14 8.87 1.14
CA TRP A 48 17.57 8.59 1.12
C TRP A 48 18.06 8.20 -0.28
N CYS A 49 17.32 7.34 -0.98
CA CYS A 49 17.58 7.00 -2.39
C CYS A 49 17.55 8.24 -3.30
N ALA A 50 16.59 9.15 -3.09
CA ALA A 50 16.49 10.38 -3.87
C ALA A 50 17.74 11.27 -3.72
N LYS A 51 18.30 11.34 -2.51
CA LYS A 51 19.42 12.22 -2.14
C LYS A 51 20.81 11.60 -2.36
N SER A 52 20.92 10.27 -2.52
CA SER A 52 22.18 9.57 -2.62
C SER A 52 22.19 8.55 -3.74
N ARG A 53 22.97 8.82 -4.81
CA ARG A 53 23.16 7.87 -5.92
C ARG A 53 23.80 6.54 -5.47
N ARG A 54 24.61 6.56 -4.42
CA ARG A 54 25.25 5.35 -3.88
C ARG A 54 24.19 4.44 -3.23
N VAL A 55 23.32 5.02 -2.42
CA VAL A 55 22.22 4.29 -1.75
C VAL A 55 21.28 3.70 -2.80
N GLU A 56 20.92 4.48 -3.81
CA GLU A 56 20.11 4.00 -4.92
C GLU A 56 20.75 2.81 -5.64
N ALA A 57 22.01 2.94 -6.03
CA ALA A 57 22.73 1.90 -6.78
C ALA A 57 22.80 0.56 -6.00
N ILE A 58 22.81 0.60 -4.66
CA ILE A 58 22.78 -0.59 -3.82
C ILE A 58 21.36 -1.10 -3.61
N LEU A 59 20.41 -0.19 -3.35
CA LEU A 59 19.08 -0.58 -2.94
C LEU A 59 18.18 -1.01 -4.12
N TYR A 60 18.32 -0.39 -5.29
CA TYR A 60 17.46 -0.71 -6.44
C TYR A 60 17.59 -2.17 -6.91
N PRO A 61 18.78 -2.77 -7.06
CA PRO A 61 18.87 -4.18 -7.38
C PRO A 61 18.19 -5.10 -6.36
N VAL A 62 18.24 -4.74 -5.06
CA VAL A 62 17.55 -5.47 -3.99
C VAL A 62 16.03 -5.34 -4.15
N LEU A 63 15.54 -4.11 -4.40
CA LEU A 63 14.11 -3.87 -4.63
C LEU A 63 13.60 -4.57 -5.89
N ASP A 64 14.44 -4.64 -6.95
CA ASP A 64 14.11 -5.36 -8.19
C ASP A 64 14.03 -6.88 -7.93
N ALA A 65 15.02 -7.43 -7.22
CA ALA A 65 14.99 -8.83 -6.80
C ALA A 65 13.74 -9.13 -5.96
N MET A 66 13.38 -8.24 -5.02
CA MET A 66 12.16 -8.39 -4.22
C MET A 66 10.91 -8.43 -5.09
N GLN A 67 10.83 -7.67 -6.18
CA GLN A 67 9.64 -7.66 -7.06
C GLN A 67 9.59 -8.87 -8.03
N THR A 68 10.71 -9.54 -8.27
CA THR A 68 10.78 -10.72 -9.14
C THR A 68 10.53 -12.03 -8.39
N LEU A 69 10.71 -12.05 -7.07
CA LEU A 69 10.49 -13.24 -6.26
C LEU A 69 9.01 -13.61 -6.17
N PRO A 70 8.66 -14.90 -6.31
CA PRO A 70 7.30 -15.37 -6.05
C PRO A 70 6.84 -15.01 -4.63
N THR A 71 5.60 -14.59 -4.49
CA THR A 71 5.04 -14.13 -3.20
C THR A 71 5.17 -15.14 -2.06
N PHE A 72 5.09 -16.44 -2.37
CA PHE A 72 5.26 -17.52 -1.39
C PHE A 72 6.65 -17.55 -0.73
N VAL A 73 7.69 -17.08 -1.44
CA VAL A 73 9.06 -17.08 -0.93
C VAL A 73 9.20 -16.22 0.32
N TYR A 74 8.39 -15.17 0.46
CA TYR A 74 8.38 -14.29 1.64
C TYR A 74 7.76 -14.94 2.87
N LEU A 75 6.85 -15.91 2.68
CA LEU A 75 6.17 -16.58 3.79
C LEU A 75 7.10 -17.55 4.51
N ILE A 76 8.02 -18.21 3.78
CA ILE A 76 8.88 -19.25 4.35
C ILE A 76 9.73 -18.72 5.51
N PRO A 77 10.56 -17.68 5.34
CA PRO A 77 11.33 -17.14 6.46
C PRO A 77 10.44 -16.50 7.53
N ALA A 78 9.34 -15.86 7.15
CA ALA A 78 8.41 -15.27 8.11
C ALA A 78 7.81 -16.34 9.05
N ILE A 79 7.43 -17.50 8.52
CA ILE A 79 6.94 -18.62 9.32
C ILE A 79 8.06 -19.21 10.20
N ALA A 80 9.26 -19.36 9.65
CA ALA A 80 10.39 -19.96 10.38
C ALA A 80 10.74 -19.16 11.65
N PHE A 81 10.63 -17.83 11.62
CA PHE A 81 10.95 -16.96 12.75
C PHE A 81 9.76 -16.66 13.66
N PHE A 82 8.53 -16.62 13.14
CA PHE A 82 7.36 -16.09 13.87
C PHE A 82 6.21 -17.10 13.98
N SER A 83 6.43 -18.35 13.59
CA SER A 83 5.38 -19.39 13.54
C SER A 83 4.24 -19.06 12.57
N ILE A 84 3.12 -19.79 12.65
CA ILE A 84 1.95 -19.60 11.79
C ILE A 84 1.04 -18.52 12.40
N GLY A 85 0.44 -17.65 11.59
CA GLY A 85 -0.56 -16.69 12.06
C GLY A 85 -0.47 -15.29 11.45
N LYS A 86 -1.04 -14.31 12.15
CA LYS A 86 -1.14 -12.92 11.67
C LYS A 86 0.22 -12.21 11.58
N THR A 87 1.12 -12.46 12.55
CA THR A 87 2.42 -11.78 12.61
C THR A 87 3.30 -12.05 11.38
N PRO A 88 3.57 -13.32 10.97
CA PRO A 88 4.32 -13.57 9.75
C PRO A 88 3.59 -13.07 8.50
N GLY A 89 2.25 -13.07 8.50
CA GLY A 89 1.45 -12.49 7.41
C GLY A 89 1.69 -11.00 7.24
N VAL A 90 1.73 -10.22 8.33
CA VAL A 90 2.05 -8.79 8.31
C VAL A 90 3.49 -8.56 7.84
N ILE A 91 4.47 -9.29 8.39
CA ILE A 91 5.89 -9.12 8.04
C ILE A 91 6.12 -9.40 6.55
N ALA A 92 5.60 -10.53 6.04
CA ALA A 92 5.72 -10.87 4.64
C ALA A 92 5.03 -9.82 3.74
N THR A 93 3.87 -9.29 4.16
CA THR A 93 3.17 -8.23 3.44
C THR A 93 3.99 -6.94 3.41
N VAL A 94 4.60 -6.55 4.53
CA VAL A 94 5.46 -5.36 4.62
C VAL A 94 6.63 -5.47 3.64
N ILE A 95 7.35 -6.59 3.67
CA ILE A 95 8.52 -6.80 2.79
C ILE A 95 8.08 -6.77 1.33
N PHE A 96 7.01 -7.48 0.98
CA PHE A 96 6.50 -7.59 -0.39
C PHE A 96 6.00 -6.25 -0.96
N ALA A 97 5.31 -5.43 -0.14
CA ALA A 97 4.67 -4.20 -0.59
C ALA A 97 5.56 -2.94 -0.47
N MET A 98 6.76 -3.05 0.09
CA MET A 98 7.68 -1.93 0.32
C MET A 98 8.31 -1.33 -0.96
N PRO A 99 8.72 -2.11 -1.99
CA PRO A 99 9.47 -1.60 -3.12
C PRO A 99 8.81 -0.45 -3.89
N PRO A 100 7.52 -0.47 -4.26
CA PRO A 100 6.93 0.64 -5.01
C PRO A 100 6.91 1.93 -4.22
N MET A 101 6.71 1.89 -2.91
CA MET A 101 6.73 3.08 -2.07
C MET A 101 8.11 3.75 -2.06
N ILE A 102 9.19 2.98 -1.93
CA ILE A 102 10.57 3.48 -1.99
C ILE A 102 10.86 4.11 -3.35
N LYS A 103 10.61 3.35 -4.43
CA LYS A 103 10.93 3.78 -5.80
C LYS A 103 10.15 5.03 -6.21
N LEU A 104 8.85 5.08 -5.94
CA LEU A 104 8.00 6.23 -6.32
C LEU A 104 8.23 7.44 -5.44
N THR A 105 8.61 7.26 -4.17
CA THR A 105 9.05 8.38 -3.33
C THR A 105 10.36 8.99 -3.89
N ALA A 106 11.34 8.16 -4.20
CA ALA A 106 12.60 8.61 -4.77
C ALA A 106 12.41 9.29 -6.13
N LEU A 107 11.62 8.70 -7.00
CA LEU A 107 11.28 9.26 -8.31
C LEU A 107 10.58 10.61 -8.19
N GLY A 108 9.59 10.72 -7.33
CA GLY A 108 8.83 11.95 -7.13
C GLY A 108 9.70 13.11 -6.66
N ILE A 109 10.63 12.87 -5.74
CA ILE A 109 11.58 13.89 -5.27
C ILE A 109 12.53 14.33 -6.40
N ARG A 110 13.01 13.39 -7.21
CA ARG A 110 13.92 13.69 -8.34
C ARG A 110 13.25 14.40 -9.51
N GLN A 111 11.96 14.23 -9.66
CA GLN A 111 11.18 14.92 -10.70
C GLN A 111 10.84 16.37 -10.35
N VAL A 112 11.18 16.84 -9.15
CA VAL A 112 11.02 18.26 -8.79
C VAL A 112 11.94 19.10 -9.68
N PRO A 113 11.39 20.12 -10.38
CA PRO A 113 12.18 20.95 -11.28
C PRO A 113 13.36 21.63 -10.57
N ALA A 114 14.55 21.52 -11.14
CA ALA A 114 15.79 22.04 -10.54
C ALA A 114 15.70 23.55 -10.23
N HIS A 115 15.09 24.34 -11.11
CA HIS A 115 14.94 25.79 -10.91
C HIS A 115 14.14 26.16 -9.65
N ILE A 116 13.19 25.30 -9.22
CA ILE A 116 12.43 25.56 -7.98
C ILE A 116 13.32 25.28 -6.76
N VAL A 117 14.13 24.23 -6.82
CA VAL A 117 15.09 23.87 -5.76
C VAL A 117 16.17 24.97 -5.66
N GLU A 118 16.71 25.42 -6.80
CA GLU A 118 17.72 26.49 -6.88
C GLU A 118 17.18 27.81 -6.32
N ALA A 119 15.93 28.17 -6.65
CA ALA A 119 15.28 29.34 -6.07
C ALA A 119 15.18 29.22 -4.54
N ALA A 120 14.77 28.05 -4.02
CA ALA A 120 14.68 27.84 -2.58
C ALA A 120 16.04 27.93 -1.87
N VAL A 121 17.12 27.49 -2.53
CA VAL A 121 18.51 27.66 -2.05
C VAL A 121 18.90 29.13 -2.05
N ALA A 122 18.58 29.88 -3.13
CA ALA A 122 18.88 31.30 -3.24
C ALA A 122 18.21 32.17 -2.16
N TYR A 123 17.01 31.73 -1.70
CA TYR A 123 16.33 32.36 -0.54
C TYR A 123 16.88 31.88 0.82
N GLY A 124 17.99 31.16 0.86
CA GLY A 124 18.64 30.71 2.11
C GLY A 124 17.98 29.53 2.78
N GLY A 125 17.20 28.73 2.07
CA GLY A 125 16.57 27.52 2.58
C GLY A 125 17.60 26.48 3.00
N SER A 126 17.50 25.95 4.23
CA SER A 126 18.29 24.80 4.66
C SER A 126 17.87 23.52 3.92
N PRO A 127 18.76 22.50 3.78
CA PRO A 127 18.41 21.24 3.12
C PRO A 127 17.13 20.57 3.65
N ALA A 128 16.92 20.62 4.97
CA ALA A 128 15.69 20.12 5.59
C ALA A 128 14.45 20.94 5.20
N GLN A 129 14.57 22.28 5.18
CA GLN A 129 13.47 23.15 4.76
C GLN A 129 13.11 22.92 3.29
N ILE A 130 14.10 22.77 2.42
CA ILE A 130 13.90 22.48 0.99
C ILE A 130 13.19 21.13 0.84
N LEU A 131 13.65 20.08 1.54
CA LEU A 131 13.02 18.76 1.51
C LEU A 131 11.54 18.82 1.95
N PHE A 132 11.27 19.36 3.14
CA PHE A 132 9.92 19.31 3.71
C PHE A 132 8.95 20.35 3.14
N LYS A 133 9.44 21.54 2.73
CA LYS A 133 8.57 22.64 2.27
C LYS A 133 8.46 22.73 0.75
N VAL A 134 9.40 22.14 0.00
CA VAL A 134 9.44 22.24 -1.47
C VAL A 134 9.34 20.86 -2.12
N GLU A 135 10.32 19.99 -1.88
CA GLU A 135 10.42 18.72 -2.62
C GLU A 135 9.29 17.74 -2.27
N LEU A 136 9.03 17.46 -1.00
CA LEU A 136 7.98 16.52 -0.59
C LEU A 136 6.57 16.99 -1.00
N PRO A 137 6.19 18.27 -0.86
CA PRO A 137 4.91 18.76 -1.36
C PRO A 137 4.74 18.63 -2.88
N LEU A 138 5.81 18.86 -3.65
CA LEU A 138 5.80 18.71 -5.11
C LEU A 138 5.85 17.24 -5.53
N ALA A 139 6.54 16.37 -4.77
CA ALA A 139 6.60 14.94 -4.99
C ALA A 139 5.31 14.20 -4.56
N LYS A 140 4.38 14.88 -3.87
CA LYS A 140 3.16 14.27 -3.32
C LYS A 140 2.36 13.42 -4.33
N PRO A 141 2.16 13.81 -5.60
CA PRO A 141 1.43 12.97 -6.56
C PRO A 141 2.10 11.61 -6.78
N ALA A 142 3.43 11.58 -6.93
CA ALA A 142 4.20 10.34 -7.10
C ALA A 142 4.18 9.48 -5.82
N ILE A 143 4.34 10.10 -4.65
CA ILE A 143 4.25 9.44 -3.35
C ILE A 143 2.87 8.80 -3.16
N MET A 144 1.78 9.48 -3.52
CA MET A 144 0.43 8.93 -3.45
C MET A 144 0.21 7.76 -4.42
N THR A 145 0.83 7.81 -5.59
CA THR A 145 0.84 6.67 -6.52
C THR A 145 1.57 5.48 -5.89
N GLY A 146 2.70 5.71 -5.24
CA GLY A 146 3.44 4.70 -4.47
C GLY A 146 2.59 4.08 -3.36
N LEU A 147 1.89 4.91 -2.60
CA LEU A 147 0.98 4.47 -1.55
C LEU A 147 -0.15 3.59 -2.11
N ASN A 148 -0.79 4.00 -3.19
CA ASN A 148 -1.84 3.22 -3.83
C ASN A 148 -1.33 1.85 -4.30
N GLN A 149 -0.17 1.78 -4.94
CA GLN A 149 0.46 0.51 -5.33
C GLN A 149 0.78 -0.36 -4.12
N THR A 150 1.33 0.22 -3.06
CA THR A 150 1.62 -0.48 -1.81
C THR A 150 0.36 -1.11 -1.21
N ILE A 151 -0.76 -0.38 -1.18
CA ILE A 151 -2.03 -0.88 -0.66
C ILE A 151 -2.56 -2.04 -1.52
N MET A 152 -2.52 -1.91 -2.85
CA MET A 152 -2.97 -2.98 -3.75
C MET A 152 -2.10 -4.24 -3.62
N MET A 153 -0.78 -4.08 -3.50
CA MET A 153 0.13 -5.21 -3.23
C MET A 153 -0.13 -5.83 -1.86
N SER A 154 -0.38 -5.02 -0.83
CA SER A 154 -0.72 -5.51 0.51
C SER A 154 -2.02 -6.32 0.51
N LEU A 155 -3.05 -5.88 -0.20
CA LEU A 155 -4.30 -6.62 -0.36
C LEU A 155 -4.09 -7.98 -1.05
N SER A 156 -3.27 -8.01 -2.11
CA SER A 156 -2.93 -9.27 -2.78
C SER A 156 -2.18 -10.22 -1.86
N MET A 157 -1.25 -9.72 -1.07
CA MET A 157 -0.44 -10.54 -0.16
C MET A 157 -1.25 -11.07 1.03
N VAL A 158 -2.21 -10.32 1.55
CA VAL A 158 -3.08 -10.77 2.66
C VAL A 158 -3.89 -12.01 2.28
N VAL A 159 -4.31 -12.14 1.02
CA VAL A 159 -4.98 -13.35 0.54
C VAL A 159 -4.04 -14.56 0.60
N ILE A 160 -2.78 -14.36 0.20
CA ILE A 160 -1.75 -15.42 0.26
C ILE A 160 -1.35 -15.72 1.71
N ALA A 161 -1.26 -14.71 2.56
CA ALA A 161 -0.98 -14.86 3.99
C ALA A 161 -2.07 -15.66 4.73
N ALA A 162 -3.28 -15.72 4.20
CA ALA A 162 -4.33 -16.59 4.75
C ALA A 162 -3.97 -18.09 4.68
N LEU A 163 -3.14 -18.52 3.72
CA LEU A 163 -2.62 -19.89 3.64
C LEU A 163 -1.79 -20.28 4.87
N ILE A 164 -1.22 -19.31 5.55
CA ILE A 164 -0.43 -19.48 6.77
C ILE A 164 -1.19 -19.08 8.04
N GLY A 165 -2.52 -19.07 7.98
CA GLY A 165 -3.36 -18.79 9.15
C GLY A 165 -3.44 -17.30 9.55
N ALA A 166 -3.16 -16.37 8.66
CA ALA A 166 -3.34 -14.93 8.94
C ALA A 166 -4.81 -14.54 9.10
N GLY A 167 -5.74 -15.40 8.66
CA GLY A 167 -7.18 -15.16 8.74
C GLY A 167 -7.71 -14.18 7.68
N GLY A 168 -8.90 -13.62 7.93
CA GLY A 168 -9.53 -12.65 7.04
C GLY A 168 -10.25 -13.29 5.85
N LEU A 169 -10.59 -12.48 4.83
CA LEU A 169 -11.31 -12.92 3.62
C LEU A 169 -10.54 -13.97 2.81
N GLY A 170 -9.21 -13.94 2.85
CA GLY A 170 -8.37 -14.91 2.16
C GLY A 170 -8.57 -16.35 2.67
N GLU A 171 -8.95 -16.52 3.93
CA GLU A 171 -9.23 -17.84 4.50
C GLU A 171 -10.42 -18.52 3.82
N ASP A 172 -11.49 -17.76 3.51
CA ASP A 172 -12.66 -18.33 2.83
C ASP A 172 -12.34 -18.73 1.39
N VAL A 173 -11.53 -17.94 0.69
CA VAL A 173 -11.05 -18.31 -0.66
C VAL A 173 -10.20 -19.58 -0.59
N THR A 174 -9.26 -19.65 0.35
CA THR A 174 -8.39 -20.80 0.53
C THR A 174 -9.19 -22.05 0.87
N ARG A 175 -10.13 -21.94 1.80
CA ARG A 175 -11.03 -23.03 2.19
C ARG A 175 -11.89 -23.50 1.02
N ALA A 176 -12.46 -22.55 0.26
CA ALA A 176 -13.27 -22.87 -0.91
C ALA A 176 -12.47 -23.61 -2.00
N LEU A 177 -11.19 -23.25 -2.17
CA LEU A 177 -10.28 -23.96 -3.10
C LEU A 177 -9.96 -25.37 -2.61
N GLN A 178 -9.65 -25.54 -1.33
CA GLN A 178 -9.30 -26.83 -0.74
C GLN A 178 -10.47 -27.83 -0.79
N PHE A 179 -11.69 -27.35 -0.54
CA PHE A 179 -12.90 -28.19 -0.52
C PHE A 179 -13.72 -28.13 -1.81
N LEU A 180 -13.20 -27.52 -2.88
CA LEU A 180 -13.87 -27.36 -4.20
C LEU A 180 -15.26 -26.71 -4.11
N GLN A 181 -15.47 -25.85 -3.13
CA GLN A 181 -16.73 -25.15 -2.91
C GLN A 181 -16.85 -23.93 -3.83
N LYS A 182 -17.20 -24.16 -5.10
CA LYS A 182 -17.21 -23.14 -6.16
C LYS A 182 -18.04 -21.90 -5.80
N GLY A 183 -19.25 -22.07 -5.25
CA GLY A 183 -20.13 -20.97 -4.85
C GLY A 183 -19.51 -20.09 -3.78
N GLN A 184 -18.98 -20.69 -2.72
CA GLN A 184 -18.35 -19.96 -1.63
C GLN A 184 -17.07 -19.26 -2.06
N GLY A 185 -16.28 -19.86 -2.97
CA GLY A 185 -15.10 -19.25 -3.56
C GLY A 185 -15.41 -17.97 -4.36
N ILE A 186 -16.49 -18.00 -5.15
CA ILE A 186 -16.95 -16.82 -5.90
C ILE A 186 -17.42 -15.71 -4.95
N LEU A 187 -18.20 -16.05 -3.93
CA LEU A 187 -18.68 -15.07 -2.95
C LEU A 187 -17.52 -14.44 -2.18
N ALA A 188 -16.57 -15.23 -1.69
CA ALA A 188 -15.40 -14.74 -0.97
C ALA A 188 -14.47 -13.92 -1.89
N GLY A 189 -14.25 -14.36 -3.13
CA GLY A 189 -13.48 -13.61 -4.11
C GLY A 189 -14.11 -12.24 -4.43
N LEU A 190 -15.44 -12.21 -4.60
CA LEU A 190 -16.17 -10.95 -4.81
C LEU A 190 -16.07 -10.03 -3.58
N ALA A 191 -16.13 -10.58 -2.36
CA ALA A 191 -15.94 -9.82 -1.12
C ALA A 191 -14.55 -9.13 -1.08
N ILE A 192 -13.48 -9.82 -1.49
CA ILE A 192 -12.13 -9.24 -1.58
C ILE A 192 -12.08 -8.12 -2.60
N VAL A 193 -12.64 -8.32 -3.79
CA VAL A 193 -12.67 -7.30 -4.85
C VAL A 193 -13.45 -6.06 -4.40
N LEU A 194 -14.62 -6.23 -3.77
CA LEU A 194 -15.40 -5.12 -3.23
C LEU A 194 -14.65 -4.37 -2.14
N CYS A 195 -14.00 -5.08 -1.22
CA CYS A 195 -13.18 -4.50 -0.16
C CYS A 195 -12.01 -3.68 -0.77
N ALA A 196 -11.30 -4.23 -1.75
CA ALA A 196 -10.22 -3.54 -2.46
C ALA A 196 -10.71 -2.26 -3.16
N MET A 197 -11.85 -2.34 -3.87
CA MET A 197 -12.42 -1.19 -4.56
C MET A 197 -12.91 -0.10 -3.59
N VAL A 198 -13.47 -0.46 -2.44
CA VAL A 198 -13.87 0.50 -1.41
C VAL A 198 -12.65 1.25 -0.88
N ILE A 199 -11.57 0.54 -0.55
CA ILE A 199 -10.31 1.17 -0.09
C ILE A 199 -9.76 2.12 -1.15
N ASP A 200 -9.66 1.67 -2.39
CA ASP A 200 -9.16 2.49 -3.50
C ASP A 200 -9.99 3.77 -3.68
N ARG A 201 -11.32 3.66 -3.66
CA ARG A 201 -12.22 4.82 -3.77
C ARG A 201 -12.13 5.79 -2.60
N VAL A 202 -11.98 5.29 -1.39
CA VAL A 202 -11.80 6.13 -0.19
C VAL A 202 -10.51 6.92 -0.29
N LEU A 203 -9.41 6.27 -0.70
CA LEU A 203 -8.10 6.91 -0.84
C LEU A 203 -8.08 7.95 -1.96
N GLN A 204 -8.62 7.61 -3.14
CA GLN A 204 -8.74 8.56 -4.25
C GLN A 204 -9.63 9.74 -3.89
N GLY A 205 -10.74 9.50 -3.19
CA GLY A 205 -11.64 10.54 -2.72
C GLY A 205 -10.99 11.50 -1.73
N ALA A 206 -10.18 11.01 -0.81
CA ALA A 206 -9.41 11.82 0.12
C ALA A 206 -8.37 12.70 -0.61
N HIS A 207 -7.74 12.15 -1.65
CA HIS A 207 -6.74 12.87 -2.45
C HIS A 207 -7.35 14.03 -3.26
N LEU A 208 -8.47 13.80 -3.91
CA LEU A 208 -9.17 14.83 -4.71
C LEU A 208 -9.71 15.98 -3.84
N ARG A 209 -10.16 15.70 -2.62
CA ARG A 209 -10.57 16.74 -1.66
C ARG A 209 -9.40 17.62 -1.23
N SER A 210 -8.25 17.05 -0.97
CA SER A 210 -7.04 17.78 -0.57
C SER A 210 -6.53 18.70 -1.70
N ALA A 211 -6.64 18.28 -2.96
CA ALA A 211 -6.25 19.07 -4.13
C ALA A 211 -7.24 20.22 -4.40
N ARG A 212 -8.54 20.02 -4.14
CA ARG A 212 -9.58 21.03 -4.37
C ARG A 212 -9.57 22.13 -3.32
N ASN A 213 -9.31 21.84 -2.05
CA ASN A 213 -9.18 22.85 -0.99
C ASN A 213 -8.03 23.83 -1.26
N LYS A 214 -6.89 23.33 -1.80
CA LYS A 214 -5.76 24.21 -2.14
C LYS A 214 -6.01 25.18 -3.29
N ARG A 215 -7.02 24.95 -4.14
CA ARG A 215 -7.40 25.88 -5.22
C ARG A 215 -8.35 26.99 -4.80
N HIS A 216 -8.94 26.88 -3.61
CA HIS A 216 -9.82 27.93 -3.07
C HIS A 216 -9.09 28.92 -2.15
N ASP A 217 -7.86 28.59 -1.73
CA ASP A 217 -7.05 29.42 -0.83
C ASP A 217 -5.96 30.22 -1.59
N THR A 218 -5.97 30.21 -2.92
CA THR A 218 -5.15 31.04 -3.83
C THR A 218 -6.03 31.91 -4.68
#